data_64ac9bae63a7f3bae5debad9ea707119
#
_entry.id   64ac9bae63a7f3bae5debad9ea707119
#
_cell.length_a   1.000
_cell.length_b   1.000
_cell.length_c   1.000
_cell.angle_alpha   90.00
_cell.angle_beta   90.00
_cell.angle_gamma   90.00
#
_symmetry.space_group_name_H-M   'P 1'
#
loop_
_entity.id
_entity.type
_entity.pdbx_description
1 polymer ?
#
loop_
_entity_poly.entity_id
_entity_poly.type
_entity_poly.pdbx_seq_one_letter_code
_entity_poly.pdbx_strand_id
1 'polypeptide(L)'
;MGPTADEGLLRALYDEHGGPLLGYVLRLTGGDRPQAEDIVQETLLRAWRHPDALAGRPVRPWLFTVARNLVVDAHRARRARPIETGIDEHLMMTAAGSDDIDRALESWTVAEAMADLSPQHRAVLVETYYRGRSVAEAAKALGIPAGTVKSRSYYALRALKLALEERGLAP
;
A
#
# COMPACT_ATOMS: atom_id res chain seq x y z
N MET A 1 32.13 -18.75 2.33
CA MET A 1 31.14 -18.74 3.43
C MET A 1 29.82 -18.39 2.81
N GLY A 2 28.88 -19.34 2.75
CA GLY A 2 27.55 -19.10 2.17
C GLY A 2 26.70 -18.21 3.06
N PRO A 3 25.67 -17.52 2.52
CA PRO A 3 24.78 -16.70 3.32
C PRO A 3 24.15 -17.54 4.42
N THR A 4 24.03 -16.96 5.62
CA THR A 4 23.31 -17.59 6.72
C THR A 4 21.85 -17.78 6.33
N ALA A 5 21.12 -18.72 6.94
CA ALA A 5 19.70 -18.95 6.65
C ALA A 5 18.88 -17.64 6.74
N ASP A 6 19.27 -16.75 7.63
CA ASP A 6 18.67 -15.43 7.85
C ASP A 6 18.91 -14.45 6.69
N GLU A 7 20.13 -14.43 6.12
CA GLU A 7 20.46 -13.61 4.94
C GLU A 7 19.73 -14.11 3.69
N GLY A 8 19.55 -15.44 3.59
CA GLY A 8 18.80 -16.07 2.51
C GLY A 8 17.32 -15.66 2.50
N LEU A 9 16.70 -15.61 3.67
CA LEU A 9 15.30 -15.17 3.82
C LEU A 9 15.11 -13.71 3.40
N LEU A 10 15.97 -12.82 3.88
CA LEU A 10 15.87 -11.39 3.53
C LEU A 10 16.04 -11.15 2.03
N ARG A 11 17.00 -11.87 1.42
CA ARG A 11 17.23 -11.79 -0.04
C ARG A 11 16.03 -12.30 -0.81
N ALA A 12 15.45 -13.44 -0.43
CA ALA A 12 14.26 -13.99 -1.07
C ALA A 12 13.06 -13.03 -0.98
N LEU A 13 12.83 -12.42 0.18
CA LEU A 13 11.78 -11.42 0.38
C LEU A 13 11.99 -10.18 -0.52
N TYR A 14 13.24 -9.72 -0.64
CA TYR A 14 13.57 -8.59 -1.50
C TYR A 14 13.37 -8.92 -2.98
N ASP A 15 13.89 -10.06 -3.43
CA ASP A 15 13.82 -10.48 -4.84
C ASP A 15 12.36 -10.71 -5.30
N GLU A 16 11.52 -11.26 -4.42
CA GLU A 16 10.12 -11.56 -4.75
C GLU A 16 9.19 -10.34 -4.58
N HIS A 17 9.39 -9.55 -3.54
CA HIS A 17 8.42 -8.52 -3.12
C HIS A 17 8.93 -7.09 -3.23
N GLY A 18 10.24 -6.86 -3.35
CA GLY A 18 10.84 -5.52 -3.29
C GLY A 18 10.35 -4.59 -4.39
N GLY A 19 10.31 -5.05 -5.64
CA GLY A 19 9.86 -4.26 -6.79
C GLY A 19 8.38 -3.83 -6.68
N PRO A 20 7.44 -4.78 -6.52
CA PRO A 20 6.03 -4.46 -6.32
C PRO A 20 5.76 -3.57 -5.11
N LEU A 21 6.48 -3.80 -4.00
CA LEU A 21 6.35 -3.01 -2.78
C LEU A 21 6.85 -1.58 -2.99
N LEU A 22 7.98 -1.40 -3.68
CA LEU A 22 8.52 -0.09 -4.01
C LEU A 22 7.56 0.70 -4.90
N GLY A 23 7.00 0.08 -5.93
CA GLY A 23 5.99 0.71 -6.79
C GLY A 23 4.76 1.17 -6.03
N TYR A 24 4.32 0.35 -5.06
CA TYR A 24 3.21 0.70 -4.18
C TYR A 24 3.53 1.88 -3.26
N VAL A 25 4.68 1.86 -2.59
CA VAL A 25 5.10 2.91 -1.66
C VAL A 25 5.36 4.23 -2.39
N LEU A 26 5.96 4.20 -3.59
CA LEU A 26 6.16 5.38 -4.43
C LEU A 26 4.83 6.11 -4.72
N ARG A 27 3.77 5.37 -5.01
CA ARG A 27 2.43 5.98 -5.20
C ARG A 27 1.92 6.65 -3.93
N LEU A 28 2.15 6.05 -2.77
CA LEU A 28 1.70 6.61 -1.48
C LEU A 28 2.54 7.79 -1.00
N THR A 29 3.79 7.87 -1.42
CA THR A 29 4.73 8.96 -1.04
C THR A 29 4.79 10.08 -2.07
N GLY A 30 3.92 10.05 -3.09
CA GLY A 30 3.91 11.08 -4.14
C GLY A 30 5.19 11.08 -5.01
N GLY A 31 5.86 9.93 -5.15
CA GLY A 31 7.08 9.78 -5.93
C GLY A 31 8.38 10.08 -5.17
N ASP A 32 8.32 10.35 -3.86
CA ASP A 32 9.51 10.52 -3.02
C ASP A 32 10.28 9.19 -2.93
N ARG A 33 11.22 9.00 -3.84
CA ARG A 33 11.98 7.76 -3.99
C ARG A 33 12.86 7.43 -2.78
N PRO A 34 13.65 8.37 -2.22
CA PRO A 34 14.43 8.10 -1.02
C PRO A 34 13.56 7.61 0.14
N GLN A 35 12.44 8.28 0.39
CA GLN A 35 11.50 7.86 1.42
C GLN A 35 10.88 6.50 1.12
N ALA A 36 10.53 6.24 -0.14
CA ALA A 36 9.94 4.96 -0.52
C ALA A 36 10.93 3.80 -0.32
N GLU A 37 12.19 3.98 -0.67
CA GLU A 37 13.25 2.99 -0.46
C GLU A 37 13.48 2.70 1.02
N ASP A 38 13.52 3.73 1.87
CA ASP A 38 13.63 3.57 3.34
C ASP A 38 12.46 2.78 3.92
N ILE A 39 11.23 3.07 3.48
CA ILE A 39 10.03 2.36 3.93
C ILE A 39 10.03 0.90 3.48
N VAL A 40 10.43 0.62 2.24
CA VAL A 40 10.57 -0.76 1.75
C VAL A 40 11.60 -1.52 2.56
N GLN A 41 12.76 -0.93 2.78
CA GLN A 41 13.83 -1.54 3.58
C GLN A 41 13.36 -1.85 5.00
N GLU A 42 12.73 -0.89 5.70
CA GLU A 42 12.20 -1.09 7.04
C GLU A 42 11.09 -2.15 7.07
N THR A 43 10.25 -2.21 6.04
CA THR A 43 9.21 -3.25 5.91
C THR A 43 9.82 -4.64 5.83
N LEU A 44 10.82 -4.83 4.98
CA LEU A 44 11.51 -6.11 4.81
C LEU A 44 12.32 -6.49 6.06
N LEU A 45 12.95 -5.53 6.73
CA LEU A 45 13.63 -5.75 8.00
C LEU A 45 12.66 -6.20 9.10
N ARG A 46 11.45 -5.64 9.16
CA ARG A 46 10.42 -6.10 10.11
C ARG A 46 9.99 -7.53 9.81
N ALA A 47 9.81 -7.89 8.54
CA ALA A 47 9.51 -9.26 8.14
C ALA A 47 10.61 -10.24 8.59
N TRP A 48 11.85 -9.86 8.39
CA TRP A 48 13.01 -10.66 8.77
C TRP A 48 13.16 -10.81 10.30
N ARG A 49 12.93 -9.72 11.06
CA ARG A 49 13.03 -9.75 12.54
C ARG A 49 11.88 -10.50 13.22
N HIS A 50 10.76 -10.64 12.53
CA HIS A 50 9.55 -11.25 13.09
C HIS A 50 8.99 -12.34 12.18
N PRO A 51 9.75 -13.42 11.92
CA PRO A 51 9.30 -14.52 11.07
C PRO A 51 8.04 -15.19 11.60
N ASP A 52 7.85 -15.20 12.93
CA ASP A 52 6.65 -15.73 13.57
C ASP A 52 5.37 -14.96 13.18
N ALA A 53 5.49 -13.66 12.90
CA ALA A 53 4.36 -12.84 12.43
C ALA A 53 3.89 -13.25 11.03
N LEU A 54 4.75 -13.92 10.28
CA LEU A 54 4.49 -14.45 8.94
C LEU A 54 4.04 -15.92 8.95
N ALA A 55 4.24 -16.62 10.06
CA ALA A 55 3.92 -18.03 10.17
C ALA A 55 2.41 -18.27 9.92
N GLY A 56 2.08 -19.05 8.89
CA GLY A 56 0.71 -19.38 8.52
C GLY A 56 -0.10 -18.22 7.90
N ARG A 57 0.54 -17.11 7.52
CA ARG A 57 -0.11 -15.97 6.88
C ARG A 57 0.49 -15.70 5.49
N PRO A 58 -0.30 -15.22 4.54
CA PRO A 58 0.24 -14.76 3.26
C PRO A 58 1.23 -13.60 3.50
N VAL A 59 2.47 -13.75 3.07
CA VAL A 59 3.56 -12.78 3.28
C VAL A 59 3.26 -11.45 2.60
N ARG A 60 2.83 -11.48 1.34
CA ARG A 60 2.58 -10.29 0.52
C ARG A 60 1.57 -9.32 1.15
N PRO A 61 0.34 -9.72 1.54
CA PRO A 61 -0.61 -8.80 2.19
C PRO A 61 -0.08 -8.20 3.49
N TRP A 62 0.72 -8.96 4.25
CA TRP A 62 1.33 -8.46 5.47
C TRP A 62 2.36 -7.36 5.18
N LEU A 63 3.25 -7.57 4.21
CA LEU A 63 4.25 -6.57 3.79
C LEU A 63 3.59 -5.26 3.34
N PHE A 64 2.56 -5.34 2.50
CA PHE A 64 1.84 -4.16 2.02
C PHE A 64 1.13 -3.41 3.15
N THR A 65 0.59 -4.14 4.13
CA THR A 65 -0.02 -3.52 5.32
C THR A 65 1.01 -2.81 6.18
N VAL A 66 2.17 -3.42 6.42
CA VAL A 66 3.28 -2.80 7.19
C VAL A 66 3.81 -1.56 6.48
N ALA A 67 4.10 -1.66 5.18
CA ALA A 67 4.57 -0.53 4.38
C ALA A 67 3.59 0.65 4.41
N ARG A 68 2.28 0.38 4.24
CA ARG A 68 1.26 1.41 4.34
C ARG A 68 1.25 2.09 5.72
N ASN A 69 1.35 1.32 6.79
CA ASN A 69 1.38 1.88 8.14
C ASN A 69 2.61 2.79 8.34
N LEU A 70 3.77 2.38 7.82
CA LEU A 70 4.98 3.20 7.85
C LEU A 70 4.83 4.52 7.07
N VAL A 71 4.18 4.49 5.90
CA VAL A 71 3.86 5.72 5.14
C VAL A 71 2.98 6.65 5.97
N VAL A 72 1.92 6.12 6.60
CA VAL A 72 1.02 6.90 7.45
C VAL A 72 1.76 7.52 8.63
N ASP A 73 2.62 6.73 9.30
CA ASP A 73 3.40 7.21 10.44
C ASP A 73 4.41 8.30 10.02
N ALA A 74 5.08 8.13 8.88
CA ALA A 74 5.99 9.13 8.32
C ALA A 74 5.25 10.44 7.96
N HIS A 75 4.04 10.32 7.40
CA HIS A 75 3.22 11.49 7.07
C HIS A 75 2.77 12.24 8.34
N ARG A 76 2.38 11.50 9.39
CA ARG A 76 2.05 12.08 10.69
C ARG A 76 3.24 12.79 11.33
N ALA A 77 4.42 12.16 11.30
CA ALA A 77 5.64 12.73 11.86
C ALA A 77 6.02 14.04 11.15
N ARG A 78 5.82 14.12 9.82
CA ARG A 78 6.05 15.37 9.07
C ARG A 78 5.05 16.46 9.46
N ARG A 79 3.77 16.14 9.62
CA ARG A 79 2.75 17.12 10.05
C ARG A 79 2.93 17.60 11.49
N ALA A 80 3.56 16.81 12.34
CA ALA A 80 3.84 17.19 13.72
C ALA A 80 5.06 18.12 13.88
N ARG A 81 5.90 18.29 12.84
CA ARG A 81 6.98 19.26 12.82
C ARG A 81 6.45 20.61 12.36
N PRO A 82 6.78 21.74 13.04
CA PRO A 82 6.41 23.08 12.57
C PRO A 82 6.98 23.32 11.17
N ILE A 83 6.12 23.81 10.28
CA ILE A 83 6.41 24.02 8.86
C ILE A 83 7.42 25.18 8.76
N GLU A 84 8.64 24.89 8.33
CA GLU A 84 9.38 25.84 7.53
C GLU A 84 8.98 25.63 6.08
N THR A 85 8.19 26.59 5.61
CA THR A 85 7.87 26.94 4.24
C THR A 85 8.33 26.02 3.11
N GLY A 86 7.36 25.47 2.37
CA GLY A 86 7.58 24.84 1.08
C GLY A 86 6.31 24.17 0.60
N ILE A 87 5.60 24.88 -0.24
CA ILE A 87 4.51 24.43 -1.10
C ILE A 87 4.91 23.10 -1.74
N ASP A 88 4.15 22.04 -1.48
CA ASP A 88 4.08 20.90 -2.40
C ASP A 88 2.68 20.32 -2.43
N GLU A 89 1.89 21.02 -3.18
CA GLU A 89 0.81 20.53 -3.98
C GLU A 89 1.45 20.00 -5.26
N HIS A 90 1.66 18.71 -5.36
CA HIS A 90 1.67 18.05 -6.68
C HIS A 90 1.55 16.55 -6.54
N LEU A 91 0.32 16.12 -6.55
CA LEU A 91 -0.09 14.86 -7.14
C LEU A 91 0.07 15.03 -8.65
N MET A 92 1.09 14.47 -9.24
CA MET A 92 1.11 14.28 -10.68
C MET A 92 1.99 13.10 -11.06
N MET A 93 1.30 12.10 -11.61
CA MET A 93 1.79 11.18 -12.61
C MET A 93 2.86 11.81 -13.48
N THR A 94 4.00 11.13 -13.60
CA THR A 94 4.68 10.99 -14.88
C THR A 94 5.78 9.95 -14.79
N ALA A 95 5.68 8.94 -15.62
CA ALA A 95 6.84 8.43 -16.35
C ALA A 95 6.33 7.58 -17.51
N ALA A 96 6.55 8.08 -18.70
CA ALA A 96 6.20 7.43 -19.94
C ALA A 96 7.26 6.40 -20.36
N GLY A 97 6.79 5.20 -20.69
CA GLY A 97 7.54 4.10 -21.26
C GLY A 97 6.57 3.04 -21.75
N SER A 98 6.97 2.09 -22.57
CA SER A 98 6.11 1.05 -23.16
C SER A 98 5.32 0.20 -22.14
N ASP A 99 5.70 0.25 -20.88
CA ASP A 99 4.92 -0.24 -19.73
C ASP A 99 3.67 0.61 -19.44
N ASP A 100 3.51 1.75 -20.08
CA ASP A 100 2.44 2.69 -19.75
C ASP A 100 1.06 2.25 -20.26
N ILE A 101 1.02 1.52 -21.36
CA ILE A 101 -0.25 1.02 -21.92
C ILE A 101 -0.79 -0.09 -21.02
N ASP A 102 0.06 -1.02 -20.59
CA ASP A 102 -0.33 -2.10 -19.70
C ASP A 102 -0.71 -1.55 -18.32
N ARG A 103 0.07 -0.60 -17.78
CA ARG A 103 -0.28 0.11 -16.54
C ARG A 103 -1.55 0.95 -16.65
N ALA A 104 -1.78 1.59 -17.79
CA ALA A 104 -3.01 2.35 -18.04
C ALA A 104 -4.22 1.41 -18.11
N LEU A 105 -4.09 0.25 -18.77
CA LEU A 105 -5.13 -0.78 -18.82
C LEU A 105 -5.39 -1.38 -17.44
N GLU A 106 -4.33 -1.71 -16.68
CA GLU A 106 -4.48 -2.17 -15.29
C GLU A 106 -5.14 -1.10 -14.41
N SER A 107 -4.75 0.17 -14.55
CA SER A 107 -5.34 1.29 -13.82
C SER A 107 -6.82 1.48 -14.16
N TRP A 108 -7.18 1.32 -15.43
CA TRP A 108 -8.56 1.40 -15.89
C TRP A 108 -9.39 0.23 -15.33
N THR A 109 -8.87 -0.98 -15.42
CA THR A 109 -9.56 -2.18 -14.90
C THR A 109 -9.76 -2.11 -13.39
N VAL A 110 -8.78 -1.58 -12.65
CA VAL A 110 -8.93 -1.33 -11.22
C VAL A 110 -9.99 -0.26 -10.95
N ALA A 111 -10.05 0.80 -11.75
CA ALA A 111 -11.07 1.85 -11.61
C ALA A 111 -12.49 1.30 -11.87
N GLU A 112 -12.65 0.46 -12.88
CA GLU A 112 -13.93 -0.23 -13.16
C GLU A 112 -14.31 -1.19 -12.03
N ALA A 113 -13.38 -2.02 -11.55
CA ALA A 113 -13.61 -2.92 -10.42
C ALA A 113 -13.97 -2.14 -9.13
N MET A 114 -13.36 -0.98 -8.91
CA MET A 114 -13.74 -0.07 -7.83
C MET A 114 -15.13 0.53 -8.03
N ALA A 115 -15.56 0.76 -9.28
CA ALA A 115 -16.90 1.28 -9.58
C ALA A 115 -18.01 0.27 -9.27
N ASP A 116 -17.72 -1.02 -9.32
CA ASP A 116 -18.69 -2.09 -8.99
C ASP A 116 -18.87 -2.27 -7.48
N LEU A 117 -17.97 -1.76 -6.68
CA LEU A 117 -18.11 -1.82 -5.23
C LEU A 117 -19.28 -0.97 -4.74
N SER A 118 -19.91 -1.40 -3.65
CA SER A 118 -20.87 -0.54 -2.96
C SER A 118 -20.23 0.81 -2.60
N PRO A 119 -21.00 1.92 -2.55
CA PRO A 119 -20.47 3.23 -2.19
C PRO A 119 -19.71 3.22 -0.86
N GLN A 120 -20.19 2.43 0.12
CA GLN A 120 -19.56 2.30 1.43
C GLN A 120 -18.22 1.56 1.39
N HIS A 121 -18.12 0.51 0.59
CA HIS A 121 -16.87 -0.23 0.38
C HIS A 121 -15.85 0.63 -0.38
N ARG A 122 -16.28 1.30 -1.43
CA ARG A 122 -15.44 2.21 -2.19
C ARG A 122 -14.90 3.33 -1.32
N ALA A 123 -15.75 3.98 -0.52
CA ALA A 123 -15.35 5.08 0.36
C ALA A 123 -14.25 4.68 1.33
N VAL A 124 -14.35 3.54 1.99
CA VAL A 124 -13.31 3.11 2.94
C VAL A 124 -11.98 2.79 2.24
N LEU A 125 -12.01 2.19 1.03
CA LEU A 125 -10.80 1.92 0.26
C LEU A 125 -10.15 3.22 -0.24
N VAL A 126 -10.93 4.18 -0.71
CA VAL A 126 -10.41 5.50 -1.11
C VAL A 126 -9.73 6.18 0.06
N GLU A 127 -10.37 6.24 1.23
CA GLU A 127 -9.78 6.92 2.38
C GLU A 127 -8.52 6.20 2.91
N THR A 128 -8.55 4.86 2.96
CA THR A 128 -7.46 4.11 3.57
C THR A 128 -6.32 3.79 2.60
N TYR A 129 -6.59 3.35 1.37
CA TYR A 129 -5.57 2.88 0.43
C TYR A 129 -5.16 3.95 -0.58
N TYR A 130 -6.10 4.75 -1.07
CA TYR A 130 -5.79 5.78 -2.05
C TYR A 130 -5.24 7.05 -1.39
N ARG A 131 -5.90 7.54 -0.33
CA ARG A 131 -5.49 8.74 0.43
C ARG A 131 -4.49 8.45 1.54
N GLY A 132 -4.15 7.20 1.79
CA GLY A 132 -3.17 6.79 2.81
C GLY A 132 -3.56 7.15 4.25
N ARG A 133 -4.85 7.38 4.53
CA ARG A 133 -5.32 7.70 5.88
C ARG A 133 -5.24 6.50 6.80
N SER A 134 -4.91 6.74 8.06
CA SER A 134 -5.06 5.73 9.10
C SER A 134 -6.54 5.37 9.32
N VAL A 135 -6.79 4.24 9.97
CA VAL A 135 -8.15 3.83 10.34
C VAL A 135 -8.88 4.92 11.15
N ALA A 136 -8.18 5.58 12.07
CA ALA A 136 -8.76 6.65 12.88
C ALA A 136 -9.11 7.91 12.06
N GLU A 137 -8.25 8.31 11.14
CA GLU A 137 -8.49 9.44 10.24
C GLU A 137 -9.61 9.13 9.23
N ALA A 138 -9.62 7.91 8.68
CA ALA A 138 -10.70 7.44 7.80
C ALA A 138 -12.04 7.39 8.53
N ALA A 139 -12.05 6.91 9.78
CA ALA A 139 -13.23 6.89 10.64
C ALA A 139 -13.80 8.30 10.84
N LYS A 140 -12.93 9.27 11.15
CA LYS A 140 -13.31 10.67 11.30
C LYS A 140 -13.83 11.26 9.97
N ALA A 141 -13.15 11.00 8.85
CA ALA A 141 -13.52 11.51 7.55
C ALA A 141 -14.87 10.97 7.05
N LEU A 142 -15.16 9.69 7.34
CA LEU A 142 -16.38 9.00 6.91
C LEU A 142 -17.51 9.09 7.93
N GLY A 143 -17.25 9.63 9.13
CA GLY A 143 -18.26 9.71 10.21
C GLY A 143 -18.72 8.36 10.73
N ILE A 144 -17.83 7.33 10.73
CA ILE A 144 -18.14 5.97 11.16
C ILE A 144 -17.12 5.46 12.21
N PRO A 145 -17.48 4.49 13.07
CA PRO A 145 -16.56 3.94 14.04
C PRO A 145 -15.31 3.30 13.39
N ALA A 146 -14.17 3.37 14.07
CA ALA A 146 -12.92 2.76 13.61
C ALA A 146 -13.03 1.23 13.37
N GLY A 147 -13.81 0.53 14.20
CA GLY A 147 -14.12 -0.88 13.98
C GLY A 147 -14.88 -1.13 12.68
N THR A 148 -15.79 -0.23 12.32
CA THR A 148 -16.55 -0.28 11.07
C THR A 148 -15.64 -0.02 9.86
N VAL A 149 -14.65 0.88 9.97
CA VAL A 149 -13.64 1.07 8.90
C VAL A 149 -12.88 -0.23 8.67
N LYS A 150 -12.42 -0.90 9.75
CA LYS A 150 -11.68 -2.18 9.64
C LYS A 150 -12.50 -3.27 8.97
N SER A 151 -13.73 -3.50 9.44
CA SER A 151 -14.60 -4.54 8.88
C SER A 151 -14.99 -4.24 7.43
N ARG A 152 -15.39 -3.01 7.11
CA ARG A 152 -15.70 -2.61 5.73
C ARG A 152 -14.50 -2.71 4.81
N SER A 153 -13.30 -2.32 5.24
CA SER A 153 -12.08 -2.48 4.45
C SER A 153 -11.79 -3.94 4.13
N TYR A 154 -11.98 -4.84 5.10
CA TYR A 154 -11.83 -6.28 4.88
C TYR A 154 -12.77 -6.82 3.80
N TYR A 155 -14.07 -6.53 3.90
CA TYR A 155 -15.05 -6.98 2.92
C TYR A 155 -14.89 -6.27 1.58
N ALA A 156 -14.53 -4.99 1.57
CA ALA A 156 -14.27 -4.22 0.36
C ALA A 156 -13.09 -4.79 -0.45
N LEU A 157 -11.99 -5.17 0.22
CA LEU A 157 -10.85 -5.80 -0.45
C LEU A 157 -11.20 -7.18 -1.03
N ARG A 158 -12.03 -7.96 -0.34
CA ARG A 158 -12.52 -9.23 -0.89
C ARG A 158 -13.40 -9.03 -2.12
N ALA A 159 -14.32 -8.07 -2.07
CA ALA A 159 -15.18 -7.74 -3.20
C ALA A 159 -14.35 -7.20 -4.39
N LEU A 160 -13.36 -6.33 -4.13
CA LEU A 160 -12.46 -5.83 -5.15
C LEU A 160 -11.65 -6.96 -5.80
N LYS A 161 -11.14 -7.89 -4.99
CA LYS A 161 -10.41 -9.05 -5.50
C LYS A 161 -11.28 -9.86 -6.49
N LEU A 162 -12.51 -10.19 -6.10
CA LEU A 162 -13.45 -10.92 -6.97
C LEU A 162 -13.73 -10.15 -8.27
N ALA A 163 -13.98 -8.84 -8.18
CA ALA A 163 -14.23 -8.00 -9.34
C ALA A 163 -13.02 -7.91 -10.30
N LEU A 164 -11.78 -7.98 -9.76
CA LEU A 164 -10.57 -8.03 -10.57
C LEU A 164 -10.35 -9.41 -11.21
N GLU A 165 -10.61 -10.50 -10.48
CA GLU A 165 -10.53 -11.87 -10.99
C GLU A 165 -11.50 -12.08 -12.16
N GLU A 166 -12.75 -11.57 -12.06
CA GLU A 166 -13.74 -11.61 -13.13
C GLU A 166 -13.30 -10.86 -14.41
N ARG A 167 -12.39 -9.89 -14.27
CA ARG A 167 -11.79 -9.11 -15.36
C ARG A 167 -10.46 -9.65 -15.86
N GLY A 168 -10.06 -10.82 -15.39
CA GLY A 168 -8.81 -11.48 -15.79
C GLY A 168 -7.54 -10.92 -15.15
N LEU A 169 -7.66 -10.00 -14.17
CA LEU A 169 -6.55 -9.57 -13.32
C LEU A 169 -6.52 -10.45 -12.07
N ALA A 170 -5.94 -11.65 -12.19
CA ALA A 170 -5.62 -12.45 -11.01
C ALA A 170 -4.38 -11.86 -10.31
N PRO A 171 -4.37 -11.78 -8.96
CA PRO A 171 -3.16 -11.38 -8.22
C PRO A 171 -2.11 -12.47 -8.25
#